data_389a0c1b3b640ef0b4ac426f22549fe7
#
_entry.id   389a0c1b3b640ef0b4ac426f22549fe7
#
_cell.length_a   1.000
_cell.length_b   1.000
_cell.length_c   1.000
_cell.angle_alpha   90.00
_cell.angle_beta   90.00
_cell.angle_gamma   90.00
#
_symmetry.space_group_name_H-M   'P 1'
#
loop_
_entity.id
_entity.type
_entity.pdbx_description
1 polymer ?
#
loop_
_entity_poly.entity_id
_entity_poly.type
_entity_poly.pdbx_seq_one_letter_code
_entity_poly.pdbx_strand_id
1 'polypeptide(L)'
;MKLITWNVQWCCGVDGKVDPARIVTEAKLQADFDVLCLQEIADNYPDPRLAGSAGEDQFALLSTLLPGYVGIPGVAVDHPGENGRRRRFGNMIFSRLPVQQVFRYMLPYPVDQDFLGMPRMALEAVVTAPFGDVRVITTHIEYYSVMKRTAQLDALRGIYAQGHGYSGGLRVAGTDGGPFQTYPRPAATIITGDFNMDPADPGHAQMLQPFADGTPALADAWQHAHPGIPHAPTMCIYRKIDPTAPGYCCDFIFVSEDLKSRVRDISVDMQLQASDHQPVLLTLD
;
A
#
# COMPACT_ATOMS: atom_id res chain seq x y z
N MET A 1 0.31 -10.89 13.96
CA MET A 1 0.93 -9.82 13.14
C MET A 1 -0.06 -8.67 13.00
N LYS A 2 0.42 -7.43 13.16
CA LYS A 2 -0.39 -6.22 12.96
C LYS A 2 0.19 -5.43 11.79
N LEU A 3 -0.66 -5.06 10.83
CA LEU A 3 -0.29 -4.28 9.66
C LEU A 3 -1.17 -3.04 9.59
N ILE A 4 -0.55 -1.87 9.37
CA ILE A 4 -1.26 -0.62 9.07
C ILE A 4 -0.99 -0.26 7.61
N THR A 5 -2.03 0.13 6.86
CA THR A 5 -1.90 0.84 5.58
C THR A 5 -2.48 2.22 5.71
N TRP A 6 -1.79 3.22 5.12
CA TRP A 6 -2.20 4.61 5.24
C TRP A 6 -1.65 5.49 4.11
N ASN A 7 -2.52 6.10 3.35
CA ASN A 7 -2.14 7.22 2.50
C ASN A 7 -1.93 8.44 3.40
N VAL A 8 -0.71 8.99 3.43
CA VAL A 8 -0.34 10.05 4.37
C VAL A 8 -0.30 11.44 3.75
N GLN A 9 -0.73 11.59 2.49
CA GLN A 9 -0.79 12.89 1.80
C GLN A 9 0.51 13.69 1.98
N TRP A 10 1.67 13.14 1.58
CA TRP A 10 3.01 13.69 1.86
C TRP A 10 3.20 14.20 3.30
N CYS A 11 2.64 13.45 4.27
CA CYS A 11 2.62 13.77 5.71
C CYS A 11 1.87 15.07 6.06
N CYS A 12 0.95 15.52 5.20
CA CYS A 12 0.17 16.75 5.37
C CYS A 12 -1.16 16.46 6.06
N GLY A 13 -1.34 17.00 7.26
CA GLY A 13 -2.59 16.87 7.99
C GLY A 13 -3.71 17.76 7.46
N VAL A 14 -4.90 17.56 7.99
CA VAL A 14 -6.09 18.38 7.71
C VAL A 14 -5.85 19.86 8.05
N ASP A 15 -4.94 20.14 8.97
CA ASP A 15 -4.47 21.49 9.34
C ASP A 15 -3.53 22.15 8.32
N GLY A 16 -3.18 21.45 7.24
CA GLY A 16 -2.27 21.89 6.20
C GLY A 16 -0.79 21.85 6.58
N LYS A 17 -0.43 21.27 7.71
CA LYS A 17 0.97 21.15 8.16
C LYS A 17 1.55 19.80 7.77
N VAL A 18 2.72 19.84 7.17
CA VAL A 18 3.51 18.63 6.86
C VAL A 18 4.35 18.26 8.07
N ASP A 19 4.14 17.06 8.62
CA ASP A 19 4.83 16.59 9.81
C ASP A 19 5.01 15.05 9.79
N PRO A 20 6.15 14.54 9.29
CA PRO A 20 6.45 13.11 9.30
C PRO A 20 6.51 12.49 10.70
N ALA A 21 6.90 13.27 11.74
CA ALA A 21 6.95 12.75 13.09
C ALA A 21 5.55 12.50 13.66
N ARG A 22 4.57 13.34 13.30
CA ARG A 22 3.15 13.13 13.61
C ARG A 22 2.65 11.81 13.01
N ILE A 23 2.93 11.53 11.74
CA ILE A 23 2.53 10.27 11.09
C ILE A 23 3.03 9.05 11.89
N VAL A 24 4.30 9.05 12.27
CA VAL A 24 4.89 7.95 13.05
C VAL A 24 4.27 7.84 14.45
N THR A 25 4.02 8.96 15.09
CA THR A 25 3.40 9.01 16.44
C THR A 25 1.99 8.43 16.40
N GLU A 26 1.16 8.87 15.46
CA GLU A 26 -0.23 8.41 15.33
C GLU A 26 -0.29 6.92 14.94
N ALA A 27 0.56 6.45 14.02
CA ALA A 27 0.63 5.04 13.70
C ALA A 27 0.99 4.17 14.95
N LYS A 28 1.92 4.63 15.79
CA LYS A 28 2.28 3.95 17.06
C LYS A 28 1.19 4.01 18.11
N LEU A 29 0.40 5.08 18.14
CA LEU A 29 -0.77 5.20 19.05
C LEU A 29 -1.89 4.25 18.64
N GLN A 30 -2.09 4.05 17.33
CA GLN A 30 -3.11 3.13 16.81
C GLN A 30 -2.79 1.67 17.18
N ALA A 31 -1.54 1.24 17.02
CA ALA A 31 -1.11 -0.11 17.37
C ALA A 31 0.40 -0.24 17.52
N ASP A 32 0.83 -1.23 18.31
CA ASP A 32 2.19 -1.78 18.23
C ASP A 32 2.29 -2.66 16.98
N PHE A 33 2.45 -2.01 15.83
CA PHE A 33 2.41 -2.64 14.51
C PHE A 33 3.73 -3.35 14.16
N ASP A 34 3.62 -4.40 13.35
CA ASP A 34 4.74 -5.15 12.79
C ASP A 34 5.15 -4.60 11.42
N VAL A 35 4.16 -4.19 10.62
CA VAL A 35 4.34 -3.66 9.28
C VAL A 35 3.52 -2.38 9.11
N LEU A 36 4.11 -1.36 8.49
CA LEU A 36 3.46 -0.10 8.12
C LEU A 36 3.66 0.15 6.63
N CYS A 37 2.56 0.25 5.90
CA CYS A 37 2.51 0.54 4.47
C CYS A 37 2.02 1.96 4.26
N LEU A 38 2.87 2.84 3.74
CA LEU A 38 2.54 4.24 3.50
C LEU A 38 2.48 4.54 2.01
N GLN A 39 1.53 5.38 1.61
CA GLN A 39 1.41 5.92 0.27
C GLN A 39 1.57 7.44 0.30
N GLU A 40 1.90 8.03 -0.84
CA GLU A 40 2.16 9.46 -1.03
C GLU A 40 3.36 10.00 -0.25
N ILE A 41 4.46 9.28 -0.26
CA ILE A 41 5.73 9.74 0.29
C ILE A 41 6.46 10.58 -0.76
N ALA A 42 6.94 11.76 -0.37
CA ALA A 42 7.53 12.74 -1.26
C ALA A 42 8.99 13.06 -0.91
N ASP A 43 9.76 13.43 -1.95
CA ASP A 43 11.07 14.04 -1.82
C ASP A 43 11.22 15.16 -2.86
N ASN A 44 11.70 16.32 -2.41
CA ASN A 44 12.02 17.48 -3.22
C ASN A 44 10.83 18.08 -4.00
N TYR A 45 9.64 18.07 -3.38
CA TYR A 45 8.45 18.76 -3.86
C TYR A 45 8.05 19.90 -2.90
N PRO A 46 8.81 21.03 -2.86
CA PRO A 46 8.43 22.15 -2.00
C PRO A 46 7.15 22.83 -2.48
N ASP A 47 6.45 23.51 -1.57
CA ASP A 47 5.32 24.38 -1.87
C ASP A 47 5.68 25.34 -3.04
N PRO A 48 4.81 25.64 -4.00
CA PRO A 48 3.39 25.24 -4.07
C PRO A 48 3.13 23.90 -4.77
N ARG A 49 4.14 23.05 -5.03
CA ARG A 49 3.94 21.77 -5.74
C ARG A 49 3.18 20.76 -4.89
N LEU A 50 3.57 20.62 -3.62
CA LEU A 50 2.80 19.93 -2.60
C LEU A 50 2.60 20.91 -1.44
N ALA A 51 1.35 21.20 -1.13
CA ALA A 51 1.00 22.25 -0.17
C ALA A 51 1.63 22.00 1.20
N GLY A 52 2.27 23.01 1.78
CA GLY A 52 2.91 22.95 3.09
C GLY A 52 4.24 22.20 3.15
N SER A 53 4.70 21.60 2.05
CA SER A 53 5.97 20.87 2.01
C SER A 53 7.16 21.82 1.91
N ALA A 54 8.21 21.57 2.70
CA ALA A 54 9.50 22.25 2.57
C ALA A 54 10.42 21.58 1.53
N GLY A 55 9.98 20.48 0.91
CA GLY A 55 10.77 19.69 -0.05
C GLY A 55 11.79 18.77 0.62
N GLU A 56 11.51 18.36 1.86
CA GLU A 56 12.29 17.38 2.60
C GLU A 56 12.24 15.98 1.95
N ASP A 57 13.29 15.18 2.16
CA ASP A 57 13.31 13.76 1.80
C ASP A 57 12.55 12.96 2.86
N GLN A 58 11.24 12.75 2.63
CA GLN A 58 10.40 12.00 3.57
C GLN A 58 10.73 10.51 3.63
N PHE A 59 11.31 9.93 2.57
CA PHE A 59 11.78 8.55 2.60
C PHE A 59 12.89 8.37 3.64
N ALA A 60 13.84 9.29 3.68
CA ALA A 60 14.93 9.28 4.67
C ALA A 60 14.45 9.66 6.07
N LEU A 61 13.61 10.71 6.20
CA LEU A 61 13.11 11.17 7.49
C LEU A 61 12.29 10.10 8.22
N LEU A 62 11.32 9.47 7.54
CA LEU A 62 10.50 8.42 8.12
C LEU A 62 11.35 7.22 8.55
N SER A 63 12.39 6.87 7.77
CA SER A 63 13.33 5.80 8.16
C SER A 63 14.10 6.13 9.43
N THR A 64 14.45 7.40 9.64
CA THR A 64 15.11 7.86 10.87
C THR A 64 14.16 7.84 12.08
N LEU A 65 12.87 8.14 11.86
CA LEU A 65 11.84 8.20 12.92
C LEU A 65 11.35 6.82 13.37
N LEU A 66 11.66 5.77 12.59
CA LEU A 66 11.27 4.37 12.89
C LEU A 66 12.52 3.47 13.13
N PRO A 67 13.31 3.74 14.19
CA PRO A 67 14.43 2.87 14.55
C PRO A 67 13.92 1.47 14.88
N GLY A 68 14.64 0.44 14.42
CA GLY A 68 14.26 -0.97 14.56
C GLY A 68 13.31 -1.50 13.47
N TYR A 69 12.91 -0.65 12.52
CA TYR A 69 12.20 -1.06 11.31
C TYR A 69 13.11 -0.96 10.09
N VAL A 70 12.99 -1.92 9.19
CA VAL A 70 13.58 -1.83 7.85
C VAL A 70 12.65 -1.00 6.98
N GLY A 71 13.11 0.18 6.53
CA GLY A 71 12.38 1.05 5.61
C GLY A 71 12.69 0.68 4.16
N ILE A 72 11.66 0.38 3.37
CA ILE A 72 11.76 -0.06 1.98
C ILE A 72 11.07 0.97 1.09
N PRO A 73 11.81 1.80 0.33
CA PRO A 73 11.21 2.78 -0.55
C PRO A 73 10.75 2.16 -1.86
N GLY A 74 9.60 2.64 -2.36
CA GLY A 74 9.04 2.36 -3.66
C GLY A 74 8.75 3.66 -4.39
N VAL A 75 9.69 4.09 -5.25
CA VAL A 75 9.56 5.33 -6.03
C VAL A 75 8.80 5.04 -7.32
N ALA A 76 7.62 5.63 -7.46
CA ALA A 76 6.79 5.54 -8.67
C ALA A 76 7.07 6.67 -9.65
N VAL A 77 7.26 7.89 -9.14
CA VAL A 77 7.57 9.09 -9.92
C VAL A 77 8.99 9.54 -9.61
N ASP A 78 9.79 9.74 -10.65
CA ASP A 78 11.17 10.23 -10.54
C ASP A 78 11.42 11.27 -11.63
N HIS A 79 11.28 12.55 -11.30
CA HIS A 79 11.37 13.69 -12.20
C HIS A 79 12.62 14.52 -11.99
N PRO A 80 13.05 15.31 -13.00
CA PRO A 80 14.06 16.35 -12.80
C PRO A 80 13.59 17.37 -11.76
N GLY A 81 14.47 17.72 -10.85
CA GLY A 81 14.31 18.80 -9.89
C GLY A 81 15.31 19.94 -10.14
N GLU A 82 15.30 20.95 -9.29
CA GLU A 82 16.24 22.03 -9.34
C GLU A 82 17.62 21.63 -8.81
N ASN A 83 18.67 22.29 -9.26
CA ASN A 83 20.06 22.09 -8.79
C ASN A 83 20.55 20.62 -8.90
N GLY A 84 20.09 19.89 -9.90
CA GLY A 84 20.48 18.50 -10.13
C GLY A 84 19.84 17.48 -9.19
N ARG A 85 19.01 17.90 -8.23
CA ARG A 85 18.24 16.97 -7.39
C ARG A 85 17.09 16.33 -8.18
N ARG A 86 16.72 15.09 -7.79
CA ARG A 86 15.51 14.42 -8.31
C ARG A 86 14.31 14.82 -7.46
N ARG A 87 13.12 14.78 -8.05
CA ARG A 87 11.82 14.83 -7.36
C ARG A 87 11.25 13.43 -7.38
N ARG A 88 11.03 12.86 -6.20
CA ARG A 88 10.56 11.47 -6.06
C ARG A 88 9.24 11.42 -5.30
N PHE A 89 8.33 10.55 -5.76
CA PHE A 89 7.05 10.34 -5.11
C PHE A 89 6.67 8.86 -5.21
N GLY A 90 6.09 8.30 -4.13
CA GLY A 90 5.74 6.89 -4.13
C GLY A 90 5.28 6.35 -2.80
N ASN A 91 5.60 5.09 -2.55
CA ASN A 91 5.15 4.32 -1.41
C ASN A 91 6.33 3.88 -0.53
N MET A 92 6.05 3.49 0.72
CA MET A 92 7.04 2.85 1.60
C MET A 92 6.41 1.67 2.34
N ILE A 93 7.23 0.65 2.59
CA ILE A 93 6.95 -0.39 3.59
C ILE A 93 7.98 -0.25 4.70
N PHE A 94 7.53 -0.25 5.95
CA PHE A 94 8.35 -0.41 7.14
C PHE A 94 8.03 -1.74 7.79
N SER A 95 9.05 -2.53 8.14
CA SER A 95 8.87 -3.81 8.81
C SER A 95 9.85 -3.97 9.96
N ARG A 96 9.36 -4.31 11.16
CA ARG A 96 10.20 -4.79 12.26
C ARG A 96 10.42 -6.31 12.20
N LEU A 97 9.61 -7.01 11.38
CA LEU A 97 9.82 -8.42 11.07
C LEU A 97 10.99 -8.57 10.09
N PRO A 98 11.70 -9.70 10.11
CA PRO A 98 12.76 -9.96 9.13
C PRO A 98 12.23 -9.83 7.69
N VAL A 99 12.93 -9.02 6.88
CA VAL A 99 12.63 -8.83 5.46
C VAL A 99 13.53 -9.76 4.65
N GLN A 100 12.93 -10.62 3.82
CA GLN A 100 13.65 -11.55 2.95
C GLN A 100 13.93 -10.89 1.59
N GLN A 101 12.98 -10.90 0.68
CA GLN A 101 13.11 -10.39 -0.68
C GLN A 101 12.15 -9.23 -0.93
N VAL A 102 12.61 -8.27 -1.75
CA VAL A 102 11.84 -7.09 -2.13
C VAL A 102 11.70 -7.04 -3.64
N PHE A 103 10.48 -6.77 -4.13
CA PHE A 103 10.20 -6.53 -5.54
C PHE A 103 9.55 -5.15 -5.75
N ARG A 104 9.85 -4.54 -6.89
CA ARG A 104 9.30 -3.25 -7.31
C ARG A 104 8.72 -3.40 -8.70
N TYR A 105 7.41 -3.24 -8.83
CA TYR A 105 6.71 -3.39 -10.09
C TYR A 105 6.13 -2.05 -10.50
N MET A 106 6.64 -1.48 -11.61
CA MET A 106 5.95 -0.37 -12.24
C MET A 106 4.65 -0.90 -12.83
N LEU A 107 3.53 -0.29 -12.44
CA LEU A 107 2.22 -0.69 -12.95
C LEU A 107 1.96 -0.10 -14.34
N PRO A 108 1.08 -0.71 -15.14
CA PRO A 108 0.74 -0.20 -16.46
C PRO A 108 0.30 1.27 -16.43
N TYR A 109 0.78 2.02 -17.42
CA TYR A 109 0.44 3.43 -17.60
C TYR A 109 0.06 3.68 -19.05
N PRO A 110 -1.05 3.06 -19.55
CA PRO A 110 -1.50 3.23 -20.93
C PRO A 110 -1.86 4.69 -21.21
N VAL A 111 -1.73 5.09 -22.48
CA VAL A 111 -2.05 6.44 -22.91
C VAL A 111 -3.56 6.68 -22.78
N ASP A 112 -3.93 7.68 -22.02
CA ASP A 112 -5.29 8.21 -21.89
C ASP A 112 -5.16 9.74 -21.91
N GLN A 113 -5.52 10.33 -23.05
CA GLN A 113 -5.23 11.74 -23.32
C GLN A 113 -6.19 12.69 -22.61
N ASP A 114 -7.33 12.19 -22.13
CA ASP A 114 -8.39 13.01 -21.53
C ASP A 114 -8.19 13.19 -20.02
N PHE A 115 -7.26 12.43 -19.42
CA PHE A 115 -7.07 12.43 -17.97
C PHE A 115 -5.61 12.65 -17.58
N LEU A 116 -5.44 13.49 -16.55
CA LEU A 116 -4.17 13.56 -15.84
C LEU A 116 -3.83 12.19 -15.22
N GLY A 117 -2.59 12.02 -14.86
CA GLY A 117 -2.15 10.82 -14.15
C GLY A 117 -0.65 10.86 -13.90
N MET A 118 -0.19 9.96 -13.09
CA MET A 118 1.24 9.75 -12.81
C MET A 118 1.56 8.26 -12.84
N PRO A 119 2.82 7.86 -13.08
CA PRO A 119 3.26 6.49 -12.91
C PRO A 119 2.89 5.96 -11.53
N ARG A 120 2.42 4.72 -11.48
CA ARG A 120 2.06 3.99 -10.26
C ARG A 120 2.90 2.74 -10.11
N MET A 121 3.01 2.23 -8.89
CA MET A 121 3.79 1.03 -8.65
C MET A 121 3.18 0.16 -7.55
N ALA A 122 3.51 -1.12 -7.57
CA ALA A 122 3.36 -2.03 -6.43
C ALA A 122 4.74 -2.30 -5.83
N LEU A 123 4.84 -2.15 -4.52
CA LEU A 123 6.01 -2.49 -3.73
C LEU A 123 5.71 -3.75 -2.92
N GLU A 124 6.47 -4.82 -3.16
CA GLU A 124 6.34 -6.10 -2.46
C GLU A 124 7.53 -6.33 -1.54
N ALA A 125 7.27 -6.72 -0.30
CA ALA A 125 8.27 -7.25 0.63
C ALA A 125 7.80 -8.61 1.15
N VAL A 126 8.68 -9.61 1.11
CA VAL A 126 8.47 -10.88 1.82
C VAL A 126 8.97 -10.70 3.24
N VAL A 127 8.08 -10.85 4.23
CA VAL A 127 8.40 -10.72 5.65
C VAL A 127 8.16 -12.04 6.38
N THR A 128 9.01 -12.34 7.36
CA THR A 128 8.87 -13.56 8.19
C THR A 128 8.00 -13.24 9.40
N ALA A 129 6.71 -13.55 9.32
CA ALA A 129 5.76 -13.44 10.42
C ALA A 129 5.87 -14.64 11.39
N PRO A 130 5.31 -14.56 12.60
CA PRO A 130 5.32 -15.68 13.55
C PRO A 130 4.69 -16.99 13.02
N PHE A 131 3.80 -16.87 12.05
CA PHE A 131 3.09 -18.00 11.42
C PHE A 131 3.66 -18.40 10.04
N GLY A 132 4.77 -17.84 9.61
CA GLY A 132 5.43 -18.13 8.33
C GLY A 132 5.66 -16.90 7.49
N ASP A 133 6.30 -17.09 6.33
CA ASP A 133 6.58 -15.99 5.42
C ASP A 133 5.32 -15.49 4.72
N VAL A 134 5.21 -14.16 4.58
CA VAL A 134 4.07 -13.47 3.98
C VAL A 134 4.57 -12.43 2.98
N ARG A 135 3.97 -12.36 1.81
CA ARG A 135 4.16 -11.29 0.84
C ARG A 135 3.28 -10.11 1.23
N VAL A 136 3.86 -8.99 1.56
CA VAL A 136 3.14 -7.73 1.79
C VAL A 136 3.37 -6.85 0.57
N ILE A 137 2.29 -6.50 -0.11
CA ILE A 137 2.28 -5.66 -1.31
C ILE A 137 1.52 -4.38 -1.01
N THR A 138 2.17 -3.24 -1.15
CA THR A 138 1.48 -1.94 -1.06
C THR A 138 1.46 -1.23 -2.40
N THR A 139 0.36 -0.53 -2.67
CA THR A 139 0.15 0.21 -3.89
C THR A 139 -0.61 1.51 -3.65
N HIS A 140 -0.57 2.41 -4.63
CA HIS A 140 -1.45 3.55 -4.79
C HIS A 140 -1.80 3.61 -6.27
N ILE A 141 -3.02 3.28 -6.65
CA ILE A 141 -3.43 3.16 -8.05
C ILE A 141 -4.08 4.44 -8.60
N GLU A 142 -4.39 4.44 -9.88
CA GLU A 142 -4.86 5.61 -10.62
C GLU A 142 -6.23 6.11 -10.14
N TYR A 143 -6.35 7.43 -9.98
CA TYR A 143 -7.57 8.10 -9.55
C TYR A 143 -8.48 8.51 -10.71
N TYR A 144 -7.94 9.21 -11.73
CA TYR A 144 -8.75 9.88 -12.75
C TYR A 144 -9.21 8.93 -13.87
N SER A 145 -8.34 8.04 -14.35
CA SER A 145 -8.60 7.20 -15.52
C SER A 145 -9.03 5.78 -15.12
N VAL A 146 -10.28 5.45 -15.40
CA VAL A 146 -10.81 4.08 -15.20
C VAL A 146 -10.02 3.07 -16.04
N MET A 147 -9.63 3.42 -17.28
CA MET A 147 -8.83 2.54 -18.13
C MET A 147 -7.47 2.22 -17.50
N LYS A 148 -6.75 3.23 -17.00
CA LYS A 148 -5.46 3.03 -16.32
C LYS A 148 -5.65 2.22 -15.04
N ARG A 149 -6.68 2.54 -14.22
CA ARG A 149 -7.00 1.82 -12.98
C ARG A 149 -7.28 0.35 -13.26
N THR A 150 -8.12 0.03 -14.24
CA THR A 150 -8.42 -1.35 -14.63
C THR A 150 -7.15 -2.12 -15.03
N ALA A 151 -6.29 -1.53 -15.86
CA ALA A 151 -5.03 -2.16 -16.25
C ALA A 151 -4.07 -2.38 -15.05
N GLN A 152 -4.07 -1.49 -14.07
CA GLN A 152 -3.27 -1.61 -12.86
C GLN A 152 -3.82 -2.71 -11.92
N LEU A 153 -5.13 -2.84 -11.80
CA LEU A 153 -5.77 -3.94 -11.06
C LEU A 153 -5.47 -5.30 -11.70
N ASP A 154 -5.54 -5.41 -13.02
CA ASP A 154 -5.14 -6.62 -13.75
C ASP A 154 -3.68 -6.99 -13.48
N ALA A 155 -2.78 -6.00 -13.49
CA ALA A 155 -1.37 -6.22 -13.19
C ALA A 155 -1.15 -6.67 -11.74
N LEU A 156 -1.85 -6.09 -10.75
CA LEU A 156 -1.79 -6.52 -9.35
C LEU A 156 -2.25 -7.97 -9.18
N ARG A 157 -3.34 -8.35 -9.83
CA ARG A 157 -3.81 -9.74 -9.87
C ARG A 157 -2.77 -10.66 -10.50
N GLY A 158 -2.14 -10.23 -11.60
CA GLY A 158 -1.04 -10.97 -12.24
C GLY A 158 0.17 -11.15 -11.32
N ILE A 159 0.58 -10.13 -10.57
CA ILE A 159 1.66 -10.19 -9.57
C ILE A 159 1.30 -11.20 -8.46
N TYR A 160 0.06 -11.19 -8.01
CA TYR A 160 -0.42 -12.17 -7.02
C TYR A 160 -0.33 -13.59 -7.54
N ALA A 161 -0.92 -13.87 -8.72
CA ALA A 161 -0.93 -15.20 -9.33
C ALA A 161 0.50 -15.71 -9.63
N GLN A 162 1.38 -14.83 -10.14
CA GLN A 162 2.78 -15.16 -10.37
C GLN A 162 3.46 -15.62 -9.06
N GLY A 163 3.30 -14.88 -7.98
CA GLY A 163 3.88 -15.25 -6.69
C GLY A 163 3.31 -16.55 -6.14
N HIS A 164 2.01 -16.78 -6.31
CA HIS A 164 1.39 -18.05 -5.95
C HIS A 164 2.01 -19.22 -6.74
N GLY A 165 2.25 -19.03 -8.06
CA GLY A 165 2.93 -20.04 -8.89
C GLY A 165 4.35 -20.39 -8.42
N TYR A 166 5.06 -19.43 -7.81
CA TYR A 166 6.40 -19.68 -7.22
C TYR A 166 6.35 -20.36 -5.85
N SER A 167 5.23 -20.40 -5.16
CA SER A 167 5.13 -20.92 -3.78
C SER A 167 5.44 -22.43 -3.67
N GLY A 168 5.28 -23.18 -4.76
CA GLY A 168 5.69 -24.59 -4.85
C GLY A 168 7.20 -24.82 -4.93
N GLY A 169 8.01 -23.74 -4.95
CA GLY A 169 9.44 -23.79 -5.13
C GLY A 169 9.88 -23.95 -6.59
N LEU A 170 11.16 -23.75 -6.83
CA LEU A 170 11.77 -23.95 -8.14
C LEU A 170 12.41 -25.35 -8.22
N ARG A 171 12.37 -25.97 -9.41
CA ARG A 171 13.05 -27.25 -9.66
C ARG A 171 14.58 -27.12 -9.60
N VAL A 172 15.08 -25.91 -9.91
CA VAL A 172 16.52 -25.58 -9.84
C VAL A 172 16.64 -24.37 -8.92
N ALA A 173 17.40 -24.50 -7.85
CA ALA A 173 17.62 -23.46 -6.86
C ALA A 173 19.07 -23.01 -6.85
N GLY A 174 19.31 -21.70 -6.84
CA GLY A 174 20.61 -21.12 -6.53
C GLY A 174 20.84 -21.10 -5.02
N THR A 175 22.03 -21.51 -4.57
CA THR A 175 22.36 -21.64 -3.13
C THR A 175 23.70 -21.02 -2.76
N ASP A 176 24.32 -20.24 -3.65
CA ASP A 176 25.69 -19.74 -3.52
C ASP A 176 25.82 -18.34 -2.92
N GLY A 177 24.67 -17.73 -2.53
CA GLY A 177 24.64 -16.35 -2.03
C GLY A 177 24.83 -15.28 -3.11
N GLY A 178 24.95 -15.67 -4.37
CA GLY A 178 25.09 -14.77 -5.51
C GLY A 178 23.75 -14.20 -6.00
N PRO A 179 23.76 -13.45 -7.13
CA PRO A 179 22.55 -12.87 -7.71
C PRO A 179 21.48 -13.88 -8.11
N PHE A 180 21.83 -15.14 -8.29
CA PHE A 180 20.93 -16.25 -8.62
C PHE A 180 20.44 -17.01 -7.38
N GLN A 181 20.78 -16.55 -6.18
CA GLN A 181 20.28 -17.14 -4.94
C GLN A 181 18.75 -17.18 -4.95
N THR A 182 18.19 -18.35 -4.66
CA THR A 182 16.75 -18.53 -4.57
C THR A 182 16.27 -18.23 -3.13
N TYR A 183 15.28 -17.38 -3.03
CA TYR A 183 14.58 -17.08 -1.78
C TYR A 183 13.14 -17.58 -1.83
N PRO A 184 12.54 -17.95 -0.70
CA PRO A 184 11.12 -18.32 -0.64
C PRO A 184 10.23 -17.19 -1.14
N ARG A 185 9.21 -17.57 -1.93
CA ARG A 185 8.15 -16.65 -2.35
C ARG A 185 6.82 -17.30 -2.00
N PRO A 186 6.26 -17.00 -0.80
CA PRO A 186 5.10 -17.70 -0.25
C PRO A 186 3.82 -17.39 -1.04
N ALA A 187 2.82 -18.30 -0.96
CA ALA A 187 1.47 -18.05 -1.45
C ALA A 187 0.77 -17.00 -0.58
N ALA A 188 1.01 -17.06 0.74
CA ALA A 188 0.43 -16.13 1.71
C ALA A 188 0.73 -14.68 1.33
N THR A 189 -0.32 -13.92 1.03
CA THR A 189 -0.19 -12.58 0.45
C THR A 189 -1.21 -11.62 1.04
N ILE A 190 -0.74 -10.41 1.35
CA ILE A 190 -1.55 -9.24 1.67
C ILE A 190 -1.30 -8.20 0.58
N ILE A 191 -2.36 -7.70 -0.07
CA ILE A 191 -2.30 -6.57 -1.01
C ILE A 191 -3.08 -5.42 -0.38
N THR A 192 -2.45 -4.27 -0.22
CA THR A 192 -3.05 -3.15 0.50
C THR A 192 -2.66 -1.81 -0.10
N GLY A 193 -3.37 -0.76 0.26
CA GLY A 193 -3.08 0.62 -0.15
C GLY A 193 -4.32 1.39 -0.56
N ASP A 194 -4.07 2.52 -1.21
CA ASP A 194 -5.09 3.37 -1.80
C ASP A 194 -5.43 2.89 -3.22
N PHE A 195 -6.65 2.39 -3.36
CA PHE A 195 -7.15 1.86 -4.64
C PHE A 195 -7.96 2.89 -5.43
N ASN A 196 -8.17 4.08 -4.89
CA ASN A 196 -8.91 5.15 -5.58
C ASN A 196 -10.24 4.70 -6.21
N MET A 197 -10.94 3.80 -5.53
CA MET A 197 -12.25 3.27 -5.91
C MET A 197 -13.07 3.03 -4.64
N ASP A 198 -14.37 3.05 -4.72
CA ASP A 198 -15.24 2.65 -3.61
C ASP A 198 -15.61 1.15 -3.68
N PRO A 199 -16.20 0.57 -2.62
CA PRO A 199 -16.58 -0.84 -2.60
C PRO A 199 -17.61 -1.26 -3.65
N ALA A 200 -18.34 -0.31 -4.25
CA ALA A 200 -19.31 -0.57 -5.32
C ALA A 200 -18.70 -0.43 -6.73
N ASP A 201 -17.46 0.08 -6.84
CA ASP A 201 -16.75 0.17 -8.12
C ASP A 201 -16.51 -1.23 -8.70
N PRO A 202 -16.69 -1.43 -10.02
CA PRO A 202 -16.37 -2.70 -10.68
C PRO A 202 -14.93 -3.19 -10.43
N GLY A 203 -13.99 -2.29 -10.20
CA GLY A 203 -12.60 -2.61 -9.86
C GLY A 203 -12.46 -3.39 -8.55
N HIS A 204 -13.30 -3.11 -7.54
CA HIS A 204 -13.31 -3.91 -6.31
C HIS A 204 -13.72 -5.37 -6.59
N ALA A 205 -14.81 -5.57 -7.34
CA ALA A 205 -15.22 -6.90 -7.77
C ALA A 205 -14.16 -7.61 -8.64
N GLN A 206 -13.44 -6.86 -9.50
CA GLN A 206 -12.35 -7.37 -10.31
C GLN A 206 -11.24 -7.98 -9.42
N MET A 207 -10.86 -7.32 -8.32
CA MET A 207 -9.85 -7.86 -7.39
C MET A 207 -10.25 -9.22 -6.79
N LEU A 208 -11.53 -9.45 -6.58
CA LEU A 208 -12.06 -10.66 -5.93
C LEU A 208 -12.42 -11.79 -6.92
N GLN A 209 -12.33 -11.54 -8.23
CA GLN A 209 -12.68 -12.55 -9.23
C GLN A 209 -11.79 -13.80 -9.13
N PRO A 210 -12.34 -15.00 -9.31
CA PRO A 210 -11.55 -16.23 -9.45
C PRO A 210 -10.51 -16.12 -10.58
N PHE A 211 -9.45 -16.90 -10.46
CA PHE A 211 -8.42 -17.02 -11.49
C PHE A 211 -8.66 -18.25 -12.37
N ALA A 212 -8.46 -18.10 -13.68
CA ALA A 212 -8.68 -19.19 -14.62
C ALA A 212 -7.64 -20.32 -14.52
N ASP A 213 -6.47 -20.03 -13.94
CA ASP A 213 -5.35 -20.98 -13.78
C ASP A 213 -5.42 -21.78 -12.46
N GLY A 214 -6.48 -21.60 -11.68
CA GLY A 214 -6.67 -22.28 -10.39
C GLY A 214 -5.96 -21.59 -9.22
N THR A 215 -5.32 -20.44 -9.42
CA THR A 215 -4.85 -19.59 -8.31
C THR A 215 -6.05 -19.24 -7.40
N PRO A 216 -5.96 -19.43 -6.08
CA PRO A 216 -7.05 -19.06 -5.17
C PRO A 216 -7.42 -17.57 -5.29
N ALA A 217 -8.70 -17.26 -5.22
CA ALA A 217 -9.16 -15.88 -5.23
C ALA A 217 -8.65 -15.10 -4.01
N LEU A 218 -8.48 -13.80 -4.16
CA LEU A 218 -8.28 -12.90 -3.03
C LEU A 218 -9.59 -12.71 -2.27
N ALA A 219 -9.50 -12.41 -0.99
CA ALA A 219 -10.63 -12.01 -0.16
C ALA A 219 -10.41 -10.59 0.36
N ASP A 220 -11.47 -9.81 0.43
CA ASP A 220 -11.47 -8.54 1.13
C ASP A 220 -11.50 -8.80 2.65
N ALA A 221 -10.49 -8.28 3.35
CA ALA A 221 -10.34 -8.50 4.79
C ALA A 221 -11.49 -7.87 5.60
N TRP A 222 -12.02 -6.71 5.15
CA TRP A 222 -13.17 -6.07 5.80
C TRP A 222 -14.42 -6.91 5.67
N GLN A 223 -14.77 -7.33 4.46
CA GLN A 223 -15.94 -8.17 4.23
C GLN A 223 -15.86 -9.51 4.95
N HIS A 224 -14.63 -10.04 5.11
CA HIS A 224 -14.41 -11.29 5.85
C HIS A 224 -14.60 -11.11 7.36
N ALA A 225 -14.01 -10.05 7.94
CA ALA A 225 -14.09 -9.79 9.39
C ALA A 225 -15.46 -9.23 9.82
N HIS A 226 -16.14 -8.47 8.94
CA HIS A 226 -17.39 -7.78 9.22
C HIS A 226 -18.49 -8.14 8.19
N PRO A 227 -18.97 -9.40 8.16
CA PRO A 227 -19.96 -9.83 7.17
C PRO A 227 -21.24 -8.96 7.20
N GLY A 228 -21.60 -8.38 6.06
CA GLY A 228 -22.79 -7.55 5.93
C GLY A 228 -22.67 -6.11 6.48
N ILE A 229 -21.50 -5.73 7.01
CA ILE A 229 -21.25 -4.36 7.47
C ILE A 229 -20.53 -3.60 6.35
N PRO A 230 -21.05 -2.44 5.90
CA PRO A 230 -20.35 -1.61 4.93
C PRO A 230 -18.94 -1.22 5.39
N HIS A 231 -18.02 -1.03 4.44
CA HIS A 231 -16.67 -0.55 4.75
C HIS A 231 -16.76 0.80 5.48
N ALA A 232 -15.96 0.94 6.53
CA ALA A 232 -15.77 2.24 7.16
C ALA A 232 -15.10 3.22 6.18
N PRO A 233 -15.48 4.49 6.17
CA PRO A 233 -14.86 5.47 5.30
C PRO A 233 -13.39 5.69 5.69
N THR A 234 -12.54 5.79 4.68
CA THR A 234 -11.11 6.06 4.84
C THR A 234 -10.69 7.40 4.24
N MET A 235 -11.57 8.07 3.50
CA MET A 235 -11.31 9.38 2.89
C MET A 235 -12.51 10.31 3.01
N CYS A 236 -12.26 11.62 2.87
CA CYS A 236 -13.27 12.70 2.87
C CYS A 236 -14.08 12.82 4.17
N ILE A 237 -13.56 12.37 5.29
CA ILE A 237 -14.22 12.53 6.59
C ILE A 237 -14.12 13.99 7.06
N TYR A 238 -12.95 14.59 7.01
CA TYR A 238 -12.68 15.96 7.48
C TYR A 238 -12.47 16.95 6.32
N ARG A 239 -11.78 16.53 5.27
CA ARG A 239 -11.52 17.33 4.06
C ARG A 239 -12.51 16.93 2.98
N LYS A 240 -13.71 17.50 3.02
CA LYS A 240 -14.76 17.17 2.07
C LYS A 240 -14.59 17.94 0.75
N ILE A 241 -14.57 17.23 -0.37
CA ILE A 241 -14.66 17.80 -1.71
C ILE A 241 -16.06 18.40 -1.90
N ASP A 242 -17.10 17.67 -1.47
CA ASP A 242 -18.47 18.14 -1.34
C ASP A 242 -18.84 18.14 0.14
N PRO A 243 -19.21 19.31 0.73
CA PRO A 243 -19.58 19.40 2.15
C PRO A 243 -20.76 18.52 2.55
N THR A 244 -21.60 18.12 1.60
CA THR A 244 -22.80 17.31 1.83
C THR A 244 -22.54 15.81 1.64
N ALA A 245 -21.46 15.42 0.96
CA ALA A 245 -21.15 14.03 0.74
C ALA A 245 -20.60 13.36 2.01
N PRO A 246 -21.00 12.12 2.30
CA PRO A 246 -20.34 11.32 3.32
C PRO A 246 -18.89 10.99 2.92
N GLY A 247 -18.04 10.66 3.89
CA GLY A 247 -16.76 10.01 3.60
C GLY A 247 -16.98 8.65 2.93
N TYR A 248 -16.00 8.16 2.21
CA TYR A 248 -16.05 6.88 1.51
C TYR A 248 -14.78 6.05 1.75
N CYS A 249 -14.86 4.74 1.50
CA CYS A 249 -13.70 3.86 1.57
C CYS A 249 -13.01 3.81 0.21
N CYS A 250 -11.69 4.01 0.17
CA CYS A 250 -10.85 3.80 -1.00
C CYS A 250 -9.53 3.08 -0.67
N ASP A 251 -9.27 2.85 0.61
CA ASP A 251 -8.12 2.09 1.10
C ASP A 251 -8.57 0.69 1.48
N PHE A 252 -7.97 -0.34 0.85
CA PHE A 252 -8.37 -1.73 1.02
C PHE A 252 -7.22 -2.61 1.49
N ILE A 253 -7.60 -3.73 2.12
CA ILE A 253 -6.70 -4.85 2.40
C ILE A 253 -7.32 -6.12 1.84
N PHE A 254 -6.68 -6.68 0.81
CA PHE A 254 -7.00 -7.98 0.25
C PHE A 254 -6.02 -9.02 0.77
N VAL A 255 -6.52 -10.19 1.14
CA VAL A 255 -5.72 -11.29 1.64
C VAL A 255 -5.90 -12.54 0.78
N SER A 256 -4.85 -13.35 0.67
CA SER A 256 -4.94 -14.67 0.04
C SER A 256 -5.80 -15.62 0.88
N GLU A 257 -6.34 -16.67 0.24
CA GLU A 257 -7.26 -17.63 0.87
C GLU A 257 -6.70 -18.28 2.13
N ASP A 258 -5.41 -18.60 2.14
CA ASP A 258 -4.71 -19.21 3.28
C ASP A 258 -4.55 -18.27 4.49
N LEU A 259 -4.64 -16.94 4.29
CA LEU A 259 -4.62 -15.97 5.36
C LEU A 259 -6.01 -15.64 5.93
N LYS A 260 -7.11 -15.99 5.25
CA LYS A 260 -8.47 -15.65 5.70
C LYS A 260 -8.76 -16.10 7.12
N SER A 261 -8.42 -17.34 7.45
CA SER A 261 -8.66 -17.90 8.79
C SER A 261 -7.83 -17.23 9.89
N ARG A 262 -6.80 -16.47 9.52
CA ARG A 262 -5.93 -15.72 10.44
C ARG A 262 -6.41 -14.28 10.68
N VAL A 263 -7.31 -13.77 9.85
CA VAL A 263 -7.88 -12.42 10.04
C VAL A 263 -8.70 -12.41 11.33
N ARG A 264 -8.25 -11.62 12.31
CA ARG A 264 -8.92 -11.46 13.61
C ARG A 264 -9.72 -10.19 13.69
N ASP A 265 -9.16 -9.12 13.14
CA ASP A 265 -9.81 -7.82 13.16
C ASP A 265 -9.27 -6.94 12.05
N ILE A 266 -10.09 -6.02 11.59
CA ILE A 266 -9.73 -4.91 10.74
C ILE A 266 -10.50 -3.67 11.18
N SER A 267 -9.80 -2.56 11.35
CA SER A 267 -10.41 -1.33 11.87
C SER A 267 -9.84 -0.08 11.20
N VAL A 268 -10.63 0.99 11.21
CA VAL A 268 -10.27 2.31 10.68
C VAL A 268 -10.34 3.31 11.84
N ASP A 269 -9.27 4.10 12.05
CA ASP A 269 -9.32 5.22 12.98
C ASP A 269 -9.97 6.44 12.31
N MET A 270 -11.26 6.57 12.50
CA MET A 270 -12.07 7.64 11.90
C MET A 270 -11.88 9.01 12.56
N GLN A 271 -11.09 9.13 13.63
CA GLN A 271 -10.90 10.40 14.35
C GLN A 271 -9.59 11.09 13.99
N LEU A 272 -8.70 10.38 13.30
CA LEU A 272 -7.38 10.88 12.97
C LEU A 272 -7.44 11.99 11.92
N GLN A 273 -6.65 13.05 12.12
CA GLN A 273 -6.59 14.22 11.25
C GLN A 273 -5.17 14.51 10.73
N ALA A 274 -4.26 13.54 10.84
CA ALA A 274 -2.87 13.69 10.41
C ALA A 274 -2.68 13.49 8.88
N SER A 275 -3.73 13.06 8.18
CA SER A 275 -3.86 13.00 6.72
C SER A 275 -5.31 13.26 6.35
N ASP A 276 -5.62 13.42 5.07
CA ASP A 276 -6.99 13.41 4.54
C ASP A 276 -7.55 11.98 4.38
N HIS A 277 -6.69 10.96 4.47
CA HIS A 277 -7.07 9.56 4.59
C HIS A 277 -6.94 9.06 6.04
N GLN A 278 -7.68 8.00 6.34
CA GLN A 278 -7.67 7.31 7.62
C GLN A 278 -6.83 6.02 7.54
N PRO A 279 -6.02 5.71 8.57
CA PRO A 279 -5.27 4.47 8.60
C PRO A 279 -6.19 3.27 8.79
N VAL A 280 -5.87 2.17 8.09
CA VAL A 280 -6.55 0.88 8.23
C VAL A 280 -5.61 -0.09 8.92
N LEU A 281 -6.01 -0.63 10.06
CA LEU A 281 -5.28 -1.62 10.85
C LEU A 281 -5.84 -3.02 10.59
N LEU A 282 -4.99 -3.95 10.17
CA LEU A 282 -5.28 -5.38 10.08
C LEU A 282 -4.56 -6.13 11.20
N THR A 283 -5.27 -7.00 11.90
CA THR A 283 -4.70 -7.93 12.90
C THR A 283 -4.85 -9.37 12.43
N LEU A 284 -3.73 -10.09 12.37
CA LEU A 284 -3.63 -11.51 12.05
C LEU A 284 -3.03 -12.29 13.23
N ASP A 285 -3.51 -13.52 13.44
CA ASP A 285 -2.93 -14.49 14.40
C ASP A 285 -1.77 -15.26 13.80
#